data_9bc6057ac2ad05f3f1858d9ef0ad7b8f
#
_entry.id   9bc6057ac2ad05f3f1858d9ef0ad7b8f
#
_cell.length_a   1.000
_cell.length_b   1.000
_cell.length_c   1.000
_cell.angle_alpha   90.00
_cell.angle_beta   90.00
_cell.angle_gamma   90.00
#
_symmetry.space_group_name_H-M   'P 1'
#
loop_
_entity.id
_entity.type
_entity.pdbx_description
1 polymer ?
#
loop_
_entity_poly.entity_id
_entity_poly.type
_entity_poly.pdbx_seq_one_letter_code
_entity_poly.pdbx_strand_id
1 'polypeptide(L)'
;MATFTSQVSAMAGASPSCSLFVSRRRPAVMPLQMRVARGGRPRGLAMRVTCEKVVGIDLGTTNSAVAAMEGGKPTVITNAEGQRTTPSVVAYTKGGERLVGQIAKRQAVVNPENTFFSVKRFIGRKMAEVDDEAKQVSYNVVRDENGNVKLDCPAIGKQFAAEEISAQVLRKLVDDASKFLNDKITKAVVTVPAYFNDSQRTATKDAGRIAGLEVLRIINEPTAASLAYGFEKKNNETILVFDLGGGTFDVSVLEVGDGVFEVLSTSGDTHLGEV
;
A
#
# COMPACT_ATOMS: atom_id res chain seq x y z
N MET A 1 -4.42 -18.75 -3.44
CA MET A 1 -5.48 -17.71 -3.58
C MET A 1 -6.15 -17.31 -2.27
N ALA A 2 -6.19 -18.16 -1.25
CA ALA A 2 -6.82 -17.81 0.05
C ALA A 2 -5.97 -16.89 0.95
N THR A 3 -4.67 -16.93 0.83
CA THR A 3 -3.71 -16.15 1.66
C THR A 3 -3.63 -14.68 1.29
N PHE A 4 -3.74 -14.34 0.03
CA PHE A 4 -3.58 -12.97 -0.46
C PHE A 4 -4.70 -12.01 0.00
N THR A 5 -5.90 -12.54 0.24
CA THR A 5 -7.07 -11.74 0.64
C THR A 5 -7.02 -11.36 2.14
N SER A 6 -6.24 -12.08 2.95
CA SER A 6 -6.16 -11.85 4.40
C SER A 6 -5.16 -10.76 4.79
N GLN A 7 -4.07 -10.58 4.03
CA GLN A 7 -3.02 -9.62 4.37
C GLN A 7 -3.47 -8.16 4.38
N VAL A 8 -4.30 -7.78 3.41
CA VAL A 8 -4.76 -6.39 3.26
C VAL A 8 -5.81 -6.02 4.32
N SER A 9 -6.52 -7.02 4.85
CA SER A 9 -7.59 -6.80 5.84
C SER A 9 -7.10 -6.29 7.20
N ALA A 10 -5.88 -6.64 7.60
CA ALA A 10 -5.32 -6.22 8.91
C ALA A 10 -4.84 -4.77 8.96
N MET A 11 -4.52 -4.20 7.79
CA MET A 11 -3.89 -2.87 7.75
C MET A 11 -4.85 -1.72 8.02
N ALA A 12 -6.15 -1.94 7.87
CA ALA A 12 -7.17 -0.92 8.06
C ALA A 12 -7.64 -0.78 9.52
N GLY A 13 -7.12 -1.60 10.44
CA GLY A 13 -7.60 -1.71 11.83
C GLY A 13 -7.11 -0.67 12.83
N ALA A 14 -6.21 0.23 12.48
CA ALA A 14 -5.70 1.26 13.38
C ALA A 14 -6.58 2.52 13.32
N SER A 15 -7.78 2.47 13.89
CA SER A 15 -8.51 3.68 14.26
C SER A 15 -7.94 4.20 15.57
N PRO A 16 -7.53 5.47 15.67
CA PRO A 16 -7.23 6.07 16.95
C PRO A 16 -8.54 6.18 17.74
N SER A 17 -8.67 5.41 18.82
CA SER A 17 -9.73 5.61 19.81
C SER A 17 -9.52 6.99 20.46
N CYS A 18 -10.29 7.97 20.03
CA CYS A 18 -10.37 9.27 20.67
C CYS A 18 -11.24 9.12 21.93
N SER A 19 -10.62 8.77 23.06
CA SER A 19 -11.24 8.79 24.36
C SER A 19 -11.23 10.25 24.87
N LEU A 20 -12.37 10.92 24.73
CA LEU A 20 -12.65 12.21 25.39
C LEU A 20 -12.85 11.96 26.88
N PHE A 21 -11.84 12.29 27.67
CA PHE A 21 -11.97 12.42 29.13
C PHE A 21 -12.72 13.72 29.44
N VAL A 22 -14.02 13.63 29.73
CA VAL A 22 -14.80 14.75 30.27
C VAL A 22 -14.65 14.77 31.78
N SER A 23 -13.77 15.61 32.28
CA SER A 23 -13.69 15.93 33.71
C SER A 23 -14.85 16.83 34.11
N ARG A 24 -15.79 16.32 34.88
CA ARG A 24 -16.86 17.08 35.53
C ARG A 24 -16.27 17.84 36.73
N ARG A 25 -16.01 19.13 36.62
CA ARG A 25 -15.99 20.05 37.75
C ARG A 25 -17.23 20.91 37.71
N ARG A 26 -18.03 20.84 38.81
CA ARG A 26 -19.16 21.75 39.05
C ARG A 26 -18.62 23.11 39.50
N PRO A 27 -19.07 24.24 38.92
CA PRO A 27 -18.93 25.53 39.54
C PRO A 27 -20.19 25.94 40.27
N ALA A 28 -20.01 26.68 41.37
CA ALA A 28 -21.02 27.20 42.23
C ALA A 28 -21.90 28.26 41.52
N VAL A 29 -23.18 28.26 41.92
CA VAL A 29 -24.18 29.18 41.41
C VAL A 29 -24.07 30.55 42.10
N MET A 30 -23.94 31.61 41.30
CA MET A 30 -24.31 32.95 41.70
C MET A 30 -25.32 33.54 40.70
N PRO A 31 -26.40 34.17 41.15
CA PRO A 31 -27.41 34.70 40.22
C PRO A 31 -26.98 36.09 39.74
N LEU A 32 -26.74 36.23 38.44
CA LEU A 32 -26.61 37.51 37.79
C LEU A 32 -27.82 37.77 36.90
N GLN A 33 -28.56 38.83 37.21
CA GLN A 33 -29.68 39.28 36.40
C GLN A 33 -29.13 39.81 35.06
N MET A 34 -29.54 39.18 33.96
CA MET A 34 -29.18 39.63 32.61
C MET A 34 -30.39 40.19 31.87
N ARG A 35 -30.26 41.42 31.45
CA ARG A 35 -31.16 42.15 30.53
C ARG A 35 -31.22 41.36 29.20
N VAL A 36 -32.44 41.09 28.75
CA VAL A 36 -32.67 40.45 27.46
C VAL A 36 -32.40 41.45 26.34
N ALA A 37 -31.27 41.34 25.69
CA ALA A 37 -31.05 41.93 24.37
C ALA A 37 -31.46 40.90 23.30
N ARG A 38 -32.45 41.25 22.49
CA ARG A 38 -32.83 40.49 21.29
C ARG A 38 -31.71 40.64 20.27
N GLY A 39 -30.85 39.67 20.18
CA GLY A 39 -29.74 39.62 19.19
C GLY A 39 -29.68 38.23 18.57
N GLY A 40 -29.55 38.20 17.25
CA GLY A 40 -29.67 37.03 16.36
C GLY A 40 -28.97 35.76 16.83
N ARG A 41 -29.60 34.64 16.52
CA ARG A 41 -29.06 33.29 16.71
C ARG A 41 -27.69 33.19 16.01
N PRO A 42 -26.58 32.88 16.73
CA PRO A 42 -25.34 32.54 16.07
C PRO A 42 -25.60 31.25 15.27
N ARG A 43 -25.37 31.29 13.97
CA ARG A 43 -25.23 30.09 13.14
C ARG A 43 -24.10 29.28 13.75
N GLY A 44 -24.43 28.21 14.47
CA GLY A 44 -23.43 27.27 14.95
C GLY A 44 -22.61 26.79 13.78
N LEU A 45 -21.33 27.13 13.76
CA LEU A 45 -20.36 26.42 12.94
C LEU A 45 -20.40 24.96 13.41
N ALA A 46 -21.10 24.10 12.67
CA ALA A 46 -20.98 22.68 12.84
C ALA A 46 -19.55 22.32 12.44
N MET A 47 -18.69 22.10 13.42
CA MET A 47 -17.36 21.56 13.18
C MET A 47 -17.56 20.15 12.61
N ARG A 48 -17.42 20.02 11.28
CA ARG A 48 -17.47 18.74 10.59
C ARG A 48 -16.14 18.05 10.86
N VAL A 49 -16.12 17.15 11.82
CA VAL A 49 -14.97 16.25 12.01
C VAL A 49 -14.98 15.31 10.82
N THR A 50 -14.16 15.61 9.81
CA THR A 50 -13.88 14.69 8.71
C THR A 50 -12.77 13.76 9.19
N CYS A 51 -13.12 12.52 9.45
CA CYS A 51 -12.12 11.48 9.67
C CYS A 51 -11.57 11.08 8.29
N GLU A 52 -10.35 11.45 7.98
CA GLU A 52 -9.69 11.04 6.73
C GLU A 52 -9.53 9.52 6.73
N LYS A 53 -10.01 8.87 5.67
CA LYS A 53 -9.88 7.43 5.52
C LYS A 53 -8.46 7.04 5.17
N VAL A 54 -7.97 6.00 5.83
CA VAL A 54 -6.67 5.37 5.58
C VAL A 54 -6.92 4.04 4.90
N VAL A 55 -6.15 3.72 3.87
CA VAL A 55 -6.19 2.43 3.20
C VAL A 55 -4.93 1.61 3.50
N GLY A 56 -5.07 0.30 3.53
CA GLY A 56 -3.95 -0.64 3.50
C GLY A 56 -3.68 -1.05 2.05
N ILE A 57 -2.43 -1.03 1.64
CA ILE A 57 -2.01 -1.42 0.30
C ILE A 57 -0.96 -2.51 0.40
N ASP A 58 -1.21 -3.61 -0.28
CA ASP A 58 -0.23 -4.64 -0.58
C ASP A 58 0.29 -4.38 -2.00
N LEU A 59 1.53 -3.88 -2.09
CA LEU A 59 2.21 -3.62 -3.35
C LEU A 59 3.03 -4.84 -3.76
N GLY A 60 2.38 -5.82 -4.36
CA GLY A 60 3.00 -7.09 -4.74
C GLY A 60 3.83 -7.03 -6.02
N THR A 61 4.70 -8.01 -6.21
CA THR A 61 5.54 -8.14 -7.42
C THR A 61 4.69 -8.38 -8.66
N THR A 62 3.71 -9.28 -8.57
CA THR A 62 2.83 -9.67 -9.69
C THR A 62 1.48 -8.99 -9.61
N ASN A 63 0.85 -8.98 -8.44
CA ASN A 63 -0.46 -8.40 -8.20
C ASN A 63 -0.43 -7.55 -6.94
N SER A 64 -1.21 -6.48 -6.93
CA SER A 64 -1.39 -5.60 -5.79
C SER A 64 -2.84 -5.58 -5.33
N ALA A 65 -3.07 -5.25 -4.06
CA ALA A 65 -4.41 -5.15 -3.49
C ALA A 65 -4.54 -3.93 -2.58
N VAL A 66 -5.76 -3.45 -2.41
CA VAL A 66 -6.08 -2.35 -1.50
C VAL A 66 -7.29 -2.72 -0.64
N ALA A 67 -7.24 -2.35 0.64
CA ALA A 67 -8.35 -2.55 1.58
C ALA A 67 -8.59 -1.31 2.43
N ALA A 68 -9.82 -1.20 2.93
CA ALA A 68 -10.23 -0.16 3.86
C ALA A 68 -11.11 -0.72 4.97
N MET A 69 -11.28 0.07 6.03
CA MET A 69 -12.26 -0.22 7.07
C MET A 69 -13.63 0.28 6.65
N GLU A 70 -14.61 -0.62 6.59
CA GLU A 70 -16.03 -0.32 6.37
C GLU A 70 -16.86 -0.90 7.49
N GLY A 71 -17.65 -0.05 8.16
CA GLY A 71 -18.50 -0.51 9.26
C GLY A 71 -17.76 -1.23 10.40
N GLY A 72 -16.48 -0.90 10.63
CA GLY A 72 -15.63 -1.53 11.64
C GLY A 72 -15.02 -2.87 11.21
N LYS A 73 -15.18 -3.27 9.94
CA LYS A 73 -14.58 -4.48 9.39
C LYS A 73 -13.62 -4.14 8.24
N PRO A 74 -12.49 -4.84 8.12
CA PRO A 74 -11.61 -4.69 6.99
C PRO A 74 -12.26 -5.30 5.73
N THR A 75 -12.27 -4.53 4.64
CA THR A 75 -12.85 -4.94 3.36
C THR A 75 -11.81 -4.75 2.25
N VAL A 76 -11.52 -5.81 1.50
CA VAL A 76 -10.70 -5.70 0.29
C VAL A 76 -11.54 -5.05 -0.81
N ILE A 77 -11.03 -3.96 -1.36
CA ILE A 77 -11.72 -3.15 -2.37
C ILE A 77 -11.59 -3.81 -3.73
N THR A 78 -12.71 -3.94 -4.42
CA THR A 78 -12.72 -4.37 -5.82
C THR A 78 -12.34 -3.22 -6.74
N ASN A 79 -11.48 -3.49 -7.72
CA ASN A 79 -11.08 -2.53 -8.75
C ASN A 79 -12.23 -2.28 -9.75
N ALA A 80 -12.00 -1.37 -10.70
CA ALA A 80 -12.97 -1.04 -11.74
C ALA A 80 -13.34 -2.23 -12.65
N GLU A 81 -12.49 -3.24 -12.70
CA GLU A 81 -12.69 -4.48 -13.45
C GLU A 81 -13.42 -5.58 -12.63
N GLY A 82 -13.85 -5.26 -11.40
CA GLY A 82 -14.57 -6.19 -10.52
C GLY A 82 -13.69 -7.22 -9.81
N GLN A 83 -12.37 -7.05 -9.84
CA GLN A 83 -11.41 -7.98 -9.22
C GLN A 83 -10.87 -7.40 -7.90
N ARG A 84 -10.50 -8.27 -6.96
CA ARG A 84 -9.92 -7.89 -5.66
C ARG A 84 -8.43 -7.61 -5.73
N THR A 85 -7.77 -8.00 -6.81
CA THR A 85 -6.36 -7.73 -7.07
C THR A 85 -6.20 -7.01 -8.39
N THR A 86 -5.19 -6.18 -8.49
CA THR A 86 -4.82 -5.44 -9.70
C THR A 86 -3.41 -5.88 -10.11
N PRO A 87 -3.19 -6.32 -11.36
CA PRO A 87 -1.85 -6.63 -11.84
C PRO A 87 -0.90 -5.44 -11.64
N SER A 88 0.29 -5.70 -11.10
CA SER A 88 1.36 -4.70 -10.90
C SER A 88 2.09 -4.43 -12.23
N VAL A 89 1.33 -4.05 -13.25
CA VAL A 89 1.80 -3.85 -14.62
C VAL A 89 1.44 -2.45 -15.09
N VAL A 90 2.43 -1.77 -15.69
CA VAL A 90 2.26 -0.43 -16.28
C VAL A 90 2.79 -0.46 -17.70
N ALA A 91 2.04 0.09 -18.64
CA ALA A 91 2.48 0.19 -20.02
C ALA A 91 2.27 1.61 -20.58
N TYR A 92 3.09 1.95 -21.56
CA TYR A 92 2.93 3.17 -22.32
C TYR A 92 2.72 2.83 -23.80
N THR A 93 1.70 3.42 -24.41
CA THR A 93 1.45 3.26 -25.83
C THR A 93 2.33 4.24 -26.65
N LYS A 94 2.49 3.98 -27.95
CA LYS A 94 3.17 4.91 -28.87
C LYS A 94 2.53 6.30 -28.94
N GLY A 95 1.25 6.41 -28.56
CA GLY A 95 0.53 7.67 -28.43
C GLY A 95 0.77 8.40 -27.11
N GLY A 96 1.62 7.87 -26.21
CA GLY A 96 1.91 8.44 -24.89
C GLY A 96 0.85 8.15 -23.83
N GLU A 97 -0.16 7.33 -24.14
CA GLU A 97 -1.16 6.93 -23.16
C GLU A 97 -0.56 5.92 -22.16
N ARG A 98 -0.85 6.12 -20.88
CA ARG A 98 -0.44 5.24 -19.79
C ARG A 98 -1.57 4.26 -19.46
N LEU A 99 -1.26 2.98 -19.46
CA LEU A 99 -2.13 1.87 -19.08
C LEU A 99 -1.62 1.27 -17.77
N VAL A 100 -2.53 0.88 -16.87
CA VAL A 100 -2.16 0.27 -15.57
C VAL A 100 -3.10 -0.90 -15.27
N GLY A 101 -2.54 -1.97 -14.71
CA GLY A 101 -3.30 -3.13 -14.27
C GLY A 101 -3.65 -4.08 -15.42
N GLN A 102 -4.86 -4.58 -15.42
CA GLN A 102 -5.30 -5.62 -16.36
C GLN A 102 -5.21 -5.21 -17.84
N ILE A 103 -5.50 -3.94 -18.13
CA ILE A 103 -5.40 -3.42 -19.50
C ILE A 103 -3.94 -3.36 -19.97
N ALA A 104 -3.00 -2.99 -19.09
CA ALA A 104 -1.57 -3.03 -19.40
C ALA A 104 -1.09 -4.48 -19.61
N LYS A 105 -1.52 -5.42 -18.77
CA LYS A 105 -1.16 -6.82 -18.88
C LYS A 105 -1.65 -7.45 -20.20
N ARG A 106 -2.86 -7.14 -20.63
CA ARG A 106 -3.43 -7.70 -21.87
C ARG A 106 -2.67 -7.34 -23.14
N GLN A 107 -2.10 -6.14 -23.20
CA GLN A 107 -1.37 -5.67 -24.36
C GLN A 107 0.15 -5.95 -24.31
N ALA A 108 0.66 -6.56 -23.22
CA ALA A 108 2.08 -6.82 -23.01
C ALA A 108 2.73 -7.60 -24.15
N VAL A 109 2.01 -8.57 -24.73
CA VAL A 109 2.51 -9.42 -25.84
C VAL A 109 2.82 -8.61 -27.09
N VAL A 110 2.07 -7.55 -27.37
CA VAL A 110 2.24 -6.71 -28.58
C VAL A 110 3.08 -5.46 -28.31
N ASN A 111 3.40 -5.16 -27.08
CA ASN A 111 4.16 -3.99 -26.67
C ASN A 111 5.12 -4.31 -25.49
N PRO A 112 5.95 -5.36 -25.60
CA PRO A 112 6.75 -5.84 -24.48
C PRO A 112 7.80 -4.82 -24.00
N GLU A 113 8.40 -4.07 -24.91
CA GLU A 113 9.47 -3.10 -24.58
C GLU A 113 8.98 -1.91 -23.75
N ASN A 114 7.68 -1.60 -23.79
CA ASN A 114 7.09 -0.47 -23.09
C ASN A 114 6.12 -0.93 -22.00
N THR A 115 6.18 -2.20 -21.60
CA THR A 115 5.33 -2.79 -20.56
C THR A 115 6.18 -3.25 -19.40
N PHE A 116 6.01 -2.58 -18.27
CA PHE A 116 6.78 -2.78 -17.05
C PHE A 116 6.02 -3.67 -16.09
N PHE A 117 6.60 -4.80 -15.72
CA PHE A 117 6.11 -5.77 -14.74
C PHE A 117 7.26 -6.19 -13.81
N SER A 118 6.94 -6.81 -12.68
CA SER A 118 7.92 -7.23 -11.66
C SER A 118 8.85 -6.11 -11.16
N VAL A 119 8.41 -4.86 -11.25
CA VAL A 119 9.22 -3.67 -10.94
C VAL A 119 9.65 -3.61 -9.48
N LYS A 120 8.94 -4.28 -8.58
CA LYS A 120 9.30 -4.43 -7.16
C LYS A 120 10.69 -5.06 -6.96
N ARG A 121 11.18 -5.85 -7.94
CA ARG A 121 12.53 -6.45 -7.91
C ARG A 121 13.65 -5.40 -8.05
N PHE A 122 13.35 -4.25 -8.63
CA PHE A 122 14.30 -3.17 -8.91
C PHE A 122 14.22 -2.02 -7.91
N ILE A 123 13.14 -1.93 -7.13
CA ILE A 123 12.88 -0.79 -6.24
C ILE A 123 13.98 -0.66 -5.17
N GLY A 124 14.59 0.52 -5.07
CA GLY A 124 15.61 0.83 -4.08
C GLY A 124 16.94 0.08 -4.22
N ARG A 125 17.18 -0.56 -5.37
CA ARG A 125 18.42 -1.33 -5.65
C ARG A 125 19.28 -0.63 -6.70
N LYS A 126 20.57 -0.97 -6.71
CA LYS A 126 21.52 -0.51 -7.72
C LYS A 126 21.59 -1.50 -8.88
N MET A 127 22.03 -1.03 -10.07
CA MET A 127 22.14 -1.88 -11.26
C MET A 127 23.04 -3.11 -11.03
N ALA A 128 24.12 -2.96 -10.30
CA ALA A 128 25.04 -4.08 -9.97
C ALA A 128 24.40 -5.17 -9.10
N GLU A 129 23.26 -4.91 -8.48
CA GLU A 129 22.54 -5.86 -7.63
C GLU A 129 21.42 -6.59 -8.36
N VAL A 130 21.09 -6.19 -9.59
CA VAL A 130 19.91 -6.65 -10.34
C VAL A 130 20.22 -7.12 -11.76
N ASP A 131 21.48 -7.44 -12.06
CA ASP A 131 21.90 -7.85 -13.41
C ASP A 131 21.17 -9.12 -13.89
N ASP A 132 20.84 -10.04 -13.00
CA ASP A 132 20.13 -11.28 -13.36
C ASP A 132 18.63 -11.04 -13.51
N GLU A 133 18.04 -10.22 -12.67
CA GLU A 133 16.63 -9.79 -12.81
C GLU A 133 16.41 -8.99 -14.09
N ALA A 134 17.39 -8.16 -14.49
CA ALA A 134 17.33 -7.36 -15.71
C ALA A 134 17.30 -8.22 -16.99
N LYS A 135 17.89 -9.42 -16.96
CA LYS A 135 17.88 -10.38 -18.08
C LYS A 135 16.54 -11.12 -18.24
N GLN A 136 15.70 -11.12 -17.19
CA GLN A 136 14.43 -11.88 -17.15
C GLN A 136 13.22 -11.06 -17.59
N VAL A 137 13.39 -9.76 -17.82
CA VAL A 137 12.30 -8.88 -18.24
C VAL A 137 12.42 -8.53 -19.72
N SER A 138 11.29 -8.25 -20.36
CA SER A 138 11.22 -7.94 -21.79
C SER A 138 11.49 -6.48 -22.13
N TYR A 139 11.48 -5.60 -21.14
CA TYR A 139 11.83 -4.19 -21.29
C TYR A 139 13.29 -3.93 -20.95
N ASN A 140 13.83 -2.84 -21.45
CA ASN A 140 15.23 -2.50 -21.26
C ASN A 140 15.48 -1.86 -19.88
N VAL A 141 16.41 -2.46 -19.12
CA VAL A 141 16.87 -1.95 -17.83
C VAL A 141 18.24 -1.34 -18.00
N VAL A 142 18.41 -0.08 -17.67
CA VAL A 142 19.63 0.67 -17.88
C VAL A 142 20.16 1.26 -16.58
N ARG A 143 21.45 1.57 -16.58
CA ARG A 143 22.14 2.21 -15.46
C ARG A 143 22.21 3.72 -15.69
N ASP A 144 21.85 4.52 -14.69
CA ASP A 144 22.13 5.95 -14.70
C ASP A 144 23.59 6.28 -14.29
N GLU A 145 23.97 7.55 -14.36
CA GLU A 145 25.32 8.05 -14.01
C GLU A 145 25.70 7.74 -12.54
N ASN A 146 24.71 7.60 -11.66
CA ASN A 146 24.87 7.31 -10.25
C ASN A 146 24.79 5.81 -9.91
N GLY A 147 24.69 4.95 -10.93
CA GLY A 147 24.56 3.51 -10.78
C GLY A 147 23.15 3.04 -10.38
N ASN A 148 22.15 3.91 -10.42
CA ASN A 148 20.79 3.53 -10.13
C ASN A 148 20.14 2.81 -11.32
N VAL A 149 19.13 2.00 -11.02
CA VAL A 149 18.31 1.34 -12.03
C VAL A 149 17.36 2.35 -12.67
N LYS A 150 17.30 2.31 -14.00
CA LYS A 150 16.29 3.00 -14.80
C LYS A 150 15.64 2.03 -15.77
N LEU A 151 14.36 2.22 -16.00
CA LEU A 151 13.53 1.44 -16.92
C LEU A 151 13.30 2.29 -18.15
N ASP A 152 13.84 1.87 -19.29
CA ASP A 152 13.77 2.62 -20.54
C ASP A 152 12.41 2.41 -21.20
N CYS A 153 11.80 3.48 -21.68
CA CYS A 153 10.51 3.47 -22.36
C CYS A 153 10.63 4.13 -23.74
N PRO A 154 10.98 3.36 -24.77
CA PRO A 154 11.18 3.87 -26.13
C PRO A 154 9.94 4.59 -26.70
N ALA A 155 8.73 4.14 -26.36
CA ALA A 155 7.48 4.70 -26.87
C ALA A 155 7.33 6.20 -26.62
N ILE A 156 7.89 6.69 -25.51
CA ILE A 156 7.80 8.12 -25.12
C ILE A 156 9.17 8.75 -24.91
N GLY A 157 10.26 8.03 -25.22
CA GLY A 157 11.64 8.52 -25.09
C GLY A 157 12.03 8.92 -23.66
N LYS A 158 11.53 8.19 -22.64
CA LYS A 158 11.77 8.50 -21.23
C LYS A 158 12.28 7.30 -20.48
N GLN A 159 13.18 7.55 -19.53
CA GLN A 159 13.63 6.57 -18.55
C GLN A 159 12.96 6.82 -17.21
N PHE A 160 12.40 5.77 -16.61
CA PHE A 160 11.71 5.83 -15.32
C PHE A 160 12.54 5.19 -14.21
N ALA A 161 12.46 5.75 -13.02
CA ALA A 161 12.85 5.01 -11.81
C ALA A 161 11.79 3.95 -11.47
N ALA A 162 12.19 2.88 -10.77
CA ALA A 162 11.26 1.84 -10.32
C ALA A 162 10.15 2.43 -9.43
N GLU A 163 10.46 3.43 -8.62
CA GLU A 163 9.53 4.18 -7.79
C GLU A 163 8.46 4.90 -8.62
N GLU A 164 8.83 5.47 -9.77
CA GLU A 164 7.89 6.18 -10.65
C GLU A 164 6.88 5.22 -11.27
N ILE A 165 7.30 4.04 -11.67
CA ILE A 165 6.40 2.99 -12.20
C ILE A 165 5.53 2.42 -11.08
N SER A 166 6.10 2.11 -9.92
CA SER A 166 5.35 1.64 -8.75
C SER A 166 4.29 2.65 -8.30
N ALA A 167 4.60 3.96 -8.41
CA ALA A 167 3.65 5.03 -8.11
C ALA A 167 2.42 5.01 -9.04
N GLN A 168 2.53 4.54 -10.28
CA GLN A 168 1.37 4.43 -11.17
C GLN A 168 0.42 3.32 -10.71
N VAL A 169 0.98 2.20 -10.21
CA VAL A 169 0.18 1.13 -9.61
C VAL A 169 -0.54 1.65 -8.36
N LEU A 170 0.18 2.35 -7.47
CA LEU A 170 -0.39 2.95 -6.26
C LEU A 170 -1.52 3.93 -6.59
N ARG A 171 -1.35 4.79 -7.61
CA ARG A 171 -2.40 5.72 -8.07
C ARG A 171 -3.66 4.97 -8.51
N LYS A 172 -3.51 3.92 -9.32
CA LYS A 172 -4.64 3.10 -9.77
C LYS A 172 -5.41 2.52 -8.59
N LEU A 173 -4.70 1.93 -7.59
CA LEU A 173 -5.32 1.37 -6.40
C LEU A 173 -6.07 2.41 -5.57
N VAL A 174 -5.49 3.59 -5.40
CA VAL A 174 -6.09 4.70 -4.65
C VAL A 174 -7.28 5.31 -5.38
N ASP A 175 -7.20 5.42 -6.70
CA ASP A 175 -8.32 5.90 -7.53
C ASP A 175 -9.51 4.94 -7.45
N ASP A 176 -9.26 3.63 -7.51
CA ASP A 176 -10.29 2.61 -7.35
C ASP A 176 -10.88 2.62 -5.93
N ALA A 177 -10.02 2.76 -4.91
CA ALA A 177 -10.46 2.89 -3.52
C ALA A 177 -11.30 4.15 -3.29
N SER A 178 -10.89 5.28 -3.87
CA SER A 178 -11.61 6.55 -3.75
C SER A 178 -12.99 6.48 -4.40
N LYS A 179 -13.11 5.81 -5.55
CA LYS A 179 -14.39 5.56 -6.23
C LYS A 179 -15.29 4.64 -5.41
N PHE A 180 -14.74 3.54 -4.91
CA PHE A 180 -15.48 2.56 -4.11
C PHE A 180 -16.02 3.16 -2.81
N LEU A 181 -15.18 3.91 -2.10
CA LEU A 181 -15.52 4.53 -0.83
C LEU A 181 -16.27 5.85 -0.96
N ASN A 182 -16.42 6.36 -2.18
CA ASN A 182 -16.94 7.69 -2.50
C ASN A 182 -16.32 8.79 -1.62
N ASP A 183 -14.99 8.70 -1.45
CA ASP A 183 -14.21 9.61 -0.60
C ASP A 183 -12.79 9.76 -1.16
N LYS A 184 -12.16 10.91 -0.93
CA LYS A 184 -10.79 11.15 -1.36
C LYS A 184 -9.82 10.45 -0.40
N ILE A 185 -9.02 9.53 -0.92
CA ILE A 185 -7.98 8.83 -0.17
C ILE A 185 -6.65 9.54 -0.38
N THR A 186 -6.01 9.92 0.73
CA THR A 186 -4.71 10.60 0.75
C THR A 186 -3.67 9.90 1.62
N LYS A 187 -4.11 8.94 2.46
CA LYS A 187 -3.25 8.26 3.44
C LYS A 187 -3.28 6.76 3.25
N ALA A 188 -2.12 6.13 3.37
CA ALA A 188 -1.99 4.69 3.23
C ALA A 188 -0.97 4.09 4.21
N VAL A 189 -1.17 2.82 4.53
CA VAL A 189 -0.15 1.92 5.09
C VAL A 189 0.22 0.95 3.98
N VAL A 190 1.51 0.76 3.71
CA VAL A 190 1.98 -0.09 2.60
C VAL A 190 2.81 -1.24 3.15
N THR A 191 2.65 -2.45 2.59
CA THR A 191 3.46 -3.61 2.96
C THR A 191 4.72 -3.73 2.11
N VAL A 192 5.74 -4.34 2.72
CA VAL A 192 6.97 -4.76 2.05
C VAL A 192 7.41 -6.13 2.58
N PRO A 193 8.18 -6.92 1.83
CA PRO A 193 8.80 -8.14 2.34
C PRO A 193 9.64 -7.86 3.59
N ALA A 194 9.70 -8.84 4.51
CA ALA A 194 10.44 -8.67 5.76
C ALA A 194 11.95 -8.46 5.55
N TYR A 195 12.50 -9.03 4.47
CA TYR A 195 13.93 -8.91 4.12
C TYR A 195 14.30 -7.60 3.40
N PHE A 196 13.35 -6.74 3.06
CA PHE A 196 13.65 -5.44 2.44
C PHE A 196 14.54 -4.60 3.35
N ASN A 197 15.62 -4.09 2.77
CA ASN A 197 16.51 -3.16 3.44
C ASN A 197 15.93 -1.73 3.49
N ASP A 198 16.63 -0.84 4.19
CA ASP A 198 16.16 0.55 4.38
C ASP A 198 16.04 1.34 3.07
N SER A 199 16.92 1.06 2.08
CA SER A 199 16.83 1.69 0.76
C SER A 199 15.54 1.31 0.04
N GLN A 200 15.20 0.03 0.05
CA GLN A 200 13.97 -0.51 -0.57
C GLN A 200 12.70 -0.01 0.14
N ARG A 201 12.74 0.08 1.47
CA ARG A 201 11.64 0.65 2.28
C ARG A 201 11.44 2.13 1.99
N THR A 202 12.53 2.89 1.92
CA THR A 202 12.52 4.33 1.58
C THR A 202 12.00 4.53 0.16
N ALA A 203 12.48 3.78 -0.81
CA ALA A 203 12.03 3.83 -2.20
C ALA A 203 10.53 3.49 -2.34
N THR A 204 10.03 2.51 -1.57
CA THR A 204 8.59 2.20 -1.52
C THR A 204 7.78 3.37 -0.95
N LYS A 205 8.29 4.04 0.09
CA LYS A 205 7.67 5.24 0.66
C LYS A 205 7.68 6.40 -0.33
N ASP A 206 8.77 6.56 -1.09
CA ASP A 206 8.91 7.57 -2.13
C ASP A 206 7.95 7.32 -3.30
N ALA A 207 7.75 6.06 -3.70
CA ALA A 207 6.71 5.70 -4.67
C ALA A 207 5.31 6.15 -4.21
N GLY A 208 4.99 5.97 -2.91
CA GLY A 208 3.77 6.49 -2.32
C GLY A 208 3.67 8.02 -2.43
N ARG A 209 4.75 8.74 -2.10
CA ARG A 209 4.81 10.20 -2.20
C ARG A 209 4.63 10.68 -3.66
N ILE A 210 5.28 10.02 -4.63
CA ILE A 210 5.12 10.30 -6.06
C ILE A 210 3.67 10.05 -6.50
N ALA A 211 3.01 9.05 -5.92
CA ALA A 211 1.58 8.79 -6.14
C ALA A 211 0.65 9.85 -5.54
N GLY A 212 1.16 10.74 -4.69
CA GLY A 212 0.38 11.75 -3.97
C GLY A 212 -0.20 11.26 -2.64
N LEU A 213 0.37 10.19 -2.07
CA LEU A 213 -0.04 9.59 -0.80
C LEU A 213 0.89 10.00 0.34
N GLU A 214 0.31 10.25 1.50
CA GLU A 214 1.01 10.21 2.78
C GLU A 214 1.10 8.76 3.25
N VAL A 215 2.28 8.15 3.12
CA VAL A 215 2.53 6.81 3.65
C VAL A 215 2.80 6.90 5.14
N LEU A 216 1.79 6.53 5.94
CA LEU A 216 1.83 6.62 7.39
C LEU A 216 2.82 5.61 7.98
N ARG A 217 2.83 4.38 7.45
CA ARG A 217 3.73 3.31 7.86
C ARG A 217 4.08 2.39 6.70
N ILE A 218 5.28 1.83 6.76
CA ILE A 218 5.68 0.63 6.02
C ILE A 218 5.68 -0.51 7.04
N ILE A 219 5.01 -1.62 6.75
CA ILE A 219 4.99 -2.81 7.60
C ILE A 219 5.39 -4.06 6.82
N ASN A 220 5.87 -5.07 7.53
CA ASN A 220 6.26 -6.34 6.90
C ASN A 220 5.03 -7.13 6.46
N GLU A 221 5.07 -7.73 5.28
CA GLU A 221 4.02 -8.60 4.73
C GLU A 221 3.64 -9.74 5.70
N PRO A 222 4.58 -10.51 6.27
CA PRO A 222 4.22 -11.56 7.22
C PRO A 222 3.59 -11.03 8.52
N THR A 223 3.98 -9.83 8.97
CA THR A 223 3.31 -9.16 10.11
C THR A 223 1.88 -8.78 9.76
N ALA A 224 1.65 -8.24 8.56
CA ALA A 224 0.31 -7.91 8.09
C ALA A 224 -0.60 -9.14 7.98
N ALA A 225 -0.06 -10.25 7.46
CA ALA A 225 -0.77 -11.53 7.38
C ALA A 225 -1.15 -12.05 8.76
N SER A 226 -0.24 -11.99 9.72
CA SER A 226 -0.46 -12.42 11.09
C SER A 226 -1.53 -11.59 11.79
N LEU A 227 -1.50 -10.26 11.61
CA LEU A 227 -2.53 -9.34 12.11
C LEU A 227 -3.91 -9.65 11.50
N ALA A 228 -3.97 -9.92 10.19
CA ALA A 228 -5.21 -10.26 9.50
C ALA A 228 -5.82 -11.58 9.99
N TYR A 229 -4.99 -12.51 10.41
CA TYR A 229 -5.42 -13.77 10.99
C TYR A 229 -5.88 -13.65 12.46
N GLY A 230 -5.55 -12.55 13.13
CA GLY A 230 -5.96 -12.26 14.51
C GLY A 230 -5.01 -12.77 15.57
N PHE A 231 -3.73 -12.97 15.24
CA PHE A 231 -2.72 -13.42 16.21
C PHE A 231 -2.43 -12.39 17.29
N GLU A 232 -2.73 -11.11 17.10
CA GLU A 232 -2.59 -10.06 18.12
C GLU A 232 -3.43 -10.31 19.39
N LYS A 233 -4.42 -11.19 19.29
CA LYS A 233 -5.35 -11.55 20.40
C LYS A 233 -4.96 -12.81 21.14
N LYS A 234 -3.89 -13.47 20.71
CA LYS A 234 -3.43 -14.73 21.29
C LYS A 234 -2.26 -14.49 22.24
N ASN A 235 -2.01 -15.47 23.11
CA ASN A 235 -0.83 -15.50 23.97
C ASN A 235 0.44 -15.73 23.15
N ASN A 236 1.61 -15.61 23.80
CA ASN A 236 2.90 -15.80 23.15
C ASN A 236 2.96 -17.07 22.33
N GLU A 237 3.13 -16.93 21.03
CA GLU A 237 3.19 -18.04 20.08
C GLU A 237 4.31 -17.79 19.07
N THR A 238 4.99 -18.85 18.68
CA THR A 238 5.87 -18.81 17.48
C THR A 238 5.06 -19.33 16.30
N ILE A 239 4.98 -18.52 15.25
CA ILE A 239 4.19 -18.82 14.05
C ILE A 239 5.07 -18.85 12.81
N LEU A 240 4.67 -19.63 11.82
CA LEU A 240 5.26 -19.66 10.50
C LEU A 240 4.26 -19.08 9.51
N VAL A 241 4.69 -18.05 8.78
CA VAL A 241 3.93 -17.48 7.66
C VAL A 241 4.54 -18.01 6.38
N PHE A 242 3.72 -18.67 5.58
CA PHE A 242 4.05 -19.23 4.28
C PHE A 242 3.32 -18.44 3.20
N ASP A 243 4.06 -17.68 2.39
CA ASP A 243 3.52 -16.81 1.34
C ASP A 243 4.05 -17.24 -0.02
N LEU A 244 3.19 -17.90 -0.80
CA LEU A 244 3.46 -18.28 -2.19
C LEU A 244 2.66 -17.36 -3.11
N GLY A 245 3.35 -16.38 -3.68
CA GLY A 245 2.77 -15.41 -4.61
C GLY A 245 2.91 -15.80 -6.08
N GLY A 246 2.51 -14.90 -6.97
CA GLY A 246 2.59 -15.10 -8.42
C GLY A 246 4.00 -15.07 -9.01
N GLY A 247 5.03 -14.72 -8.25
CA GLY A 247 6.41 -14.63 -8.75
C GLY A 247 7.47 -14.78 -7.67
N THR A 248 7.07 -14.89 -6.40
CA THR A 248 7.96 -15.04 -5.25
C THR A 248 7.37 -16.03 -4.27
N PHE A 249 8.24 -16.72 -3.55
CA PHE A 249 7.91 -17.50 -2.38
C PHE A 249 8.65 -16.95 -1.18
N ASP A 250 7.94 -16.61 -0.13
CA ASP A 250 8.48 -16.07 1.11
C ASP A 250 7.96 -16.89 2.31
N VAL A 251 8.88 -17.24 3.18
CA VAL A 251 8.58 -17.91 4.45
C VAL A 251 9.19 -17.12 5.59
N SER A 252 8.42 -16.87 6.63
CA SER A 252 8.87 -16.11 7.79
C SER A 252 8.45 -16.80 9.08
N VAL A 253 9.37 -16.87 10.05
CA VAL A 253 9.07 -17.30 11.42
C VAL A 253 8.96 -16.04 12.27
N LEU A 254 7.84 -15.88 12.98
CA LEU A 254 7.58 -14.75 13.84
C LEU A 254 7.30 -15.24 15.28
N GLU A 255 7.79 -14.48 16.23
CA GLU A 255 7.32 -14.54 17.61
C GLU A 255 6.25 -13.46 17.83
N VAL A 256 5.14 -13.88 18.41
CA VAL A 256 3.99 -13.00 18.68
C VAL A 256 3.74 -13.03 20.18
N GLY A 257 3.81 -11.88 20.83
CA GLY A 257 3.55 -11.75 22.26
C GLY A 257 3.19 -10.32 22.64
N ASP A 258 2.20 -10.17 23.52
CA ASP A 258 1.74 -8.88 24.07
C ASP A 258 1.46 -7.80 22.98
N GLY A 259 0.99 -8.23 21.80
CA GLY A 259 0.71 -7.35 20.66
C GLY A 259 1.96 -6.92 19.88
N VAL A 260 3.13 -7.48 20.19
CA VAL A 260 4.38 -7.29 19.46
C VAL A 260 4.59 -8.45 18.51
N PHE A 261 5.05 -8.14 17.29
CA PHE A 261 5.41 -9.11 16.26
C PHE A 261 6.90 -8.95 15.95
N GLU A 262 7.69 -9.94 16.29
CA GLU A 262 9.12 -9.98 15.99
C GLU A 262 9.39 -11.02 14.91
N VAL A 263 10.05 -10.61 13.84
CA VAL A 263 10.47 -11.52 12.76
C VAL A 263 11.80 -12.15 13.16
N LEU A 264 11.79 -13.44 13.50
CA LEU A 264 12.96 -14.19 13.95
C LEU A 264 13.82 -14.63 12.77
N SER A 265 13.21 -15.06 11.67
CA SER A 265 13.91 -15.55 10.49
C SER A 265 13.05 -15.41 9.25
N THR A 266 13.70 -15.20 8.11
CA THR A 266 13.06 -15.19 6.79
C THR A 266 13.89 -16.05 5.84
N SER A 267 13.18 -16.74 4.93
CA SER A 267 13.78 -17.47 3.81
C SER A 267 12.81 -17.43 2.64
N GLY A 268 13.22 -17.86 1.47
CA GLY A 268 12.33 -17.88 0.30
C GLY A 268 13.10 -17.99 -0.99
N ASP A 269 12.35 -17.90 -2.08
CA ASP A 269 12.89 -17.85 -3.43
C ASP A 269 12.17 -16.74 -4.21
N THR A 270 12.95 -15.78 -4.68
CA THR A 270 12.43 -14.63 -5.42
C THR A 270 11.95 -14.96 -6.83
N HIS A 271 12.17 -16.18 -7.31
CA HIS A 271 11.80 -16.65 -8.66
C HIS A 271 10.85 -17.85 -8.65
N LEU A 272 10.42 -18.30 -7.48
CA LEU A 272 9.43 -19.35 -7.31
C LEU A 272 8.06 -18.72 -7.10
N GLY A 273 7.12 -19.00 -7.99
CA GLY A 273 5.75 -18.49 -7.91
C GLY A 273 4.80 -19.24 -8.83
N GLU A 274 3.50 -19.04 -8.62
CA GLU A 274 2.44 -19.50 -9.52
C GLU A 274 2.44 -18.59 -10.76
N VAL A 275 3.09 -19.01 -11.84
CA VAL A 275 3.12 -18.28 -13.14
C VAL A 275 1.93 -18.69 -13.98
#